data_81d57b49e8a8c984eac38932e33b0e5a
#
_entry.id   81d57b49e8a8c984eac38932e33b0e5a
#
_cell.length_a   1.000
_cell.length_b   1.000
_cell.length_c   1.000
_cell.angle_alpha   90.00
_cell.angle_beta   90.00
_cell.angle_gamma   90.00
#
_symmetry.space_group_name_H-M   'P 1'
#
loop_
_entity.id
_entity.type
_entity.pdbx_description
1 polymer ?
#
loop_
_entity_poly.entity_id
_entity_poly.type
_entity_poly.pdbx_seq_one_letter_code
_entity_poly.pdbx_strand_id
1 'polypeptide(L)'
;HAEVNAFASVKPEDEHLLPEATIYVSLEPCSHYGKTPPCADLVIRKGVRRCVCGCVDPFAKVQGRGIQKIREAGIEVTVGVLEAECLELNKRFITYNTHQRPYIILKWCQTANGFLDNDYHGMAISSPFTKMLSHKLRAENDAILVGRITDERDHSQLNVRDWSGKDPMRLVIDRNHPCFEGLDFSVSKKDVLKQIMEYLYNNKVQSLIVEGGTITHQTFLDAGLWDEIRLETNFSTAVEKIVTIGTAAPKLPHNVRLIRHEAYDENIIDTYERI
;
A
#
# COMPACT_ATOMS: atom_id res chain seq x y z
N HIS A 1 -10.95 15.36 -1.59
CA HIS A 1 -9.81 15.67 -2.46
C HIS A 1 -8.92 16.71 -1.80
N ALA A 2 -7.59 16.59 -1.99
CA ALA A 2 -6.61 17.48 -1.35
C ALA A 2 -6.78 18.92 -1.77
N GLU A 3 -7.10 19.18 -3.04
CA GLU A 3 -7.34 20.52 -3.59
C GLU A 3 -8.52 21.21 -2.89
N VAL A 4 -9.58 20.45 -2.58
CA VAL A 4 -10.75 20.99 -1.85
C VAL A 4 -10.34 21.44 -0.46
N ASN A 5 -9.56 20.63 0.25
CA ASN A 5 -9.09 20.95 1.60
C ASN A 5 -8.10 22.15 1.56
N ALA A 6 -7.22 22.18 0.56
CA ALA A 6 -6.25 23.28 0.38
C ALA A 6 -6.98 24.61 0.19
N PHE A 7 -7.96 24.68 -0.72
CA PHE A 7 -8.73 25.91 -0.91
C PHE A 7 -9.65 26.25 0.28
N ALA A 8 -10.15 25.25 0.99
CA ALA A 8 -10.97 25.49 2.20
C ALA A 8 -10.13 26.03 3.38
N SER A 9 -8.82 25.83 3.38
CA SER A 9 -7.92 26.35 4.41
C SER A 9 -7.47 27.79 4.17
N VAL A 10 -7.75 28.35 2.98
CA VAL A 10 -7.44 29.76 2.66
C VAL A 10 -8.36 30.64 3.50
N LYS A 11 -7.76 31.56 4.24
CA LYS A 11 -8.52 32.51 5.07
C LYS A 11 -9.21 33.55 4.20
N PRO A 12 -10.36 34.11 4.62
CA PRO A 12 -11.08 35.13 3.86
C PRO A 12 -10.21 36.36 3.50
N GLU A 13 -9.32 36.76 4.41
CA GLU A 13 -8.39 37.90 4.18
C GLU A 13 -7.35 37.62 3.10
N ASP A 14 -7.05 36.32 2.81
CA ASP A 14 -6.04 35.89 1.84
C ASP A 14 -6.63 35.50 0.47
N GLU A 15 -7.96 35.46 0.33
CA GLU A 15 -8.60 35.10 -0.94
C GLU A 15 -8.20 35.99 -2.12
N HIS A 16 -7.90 37.24 -1.87
CA HIS A 16 -7.46 38.20 -2.89
C HIS A 16 -6.08 37.87 -3.49
N LEU A 17 -5.30 36.98 -2.84
CA LEU A 17 -3.98 36.52 -3.31
C LEU A 17 -4.07 35.36 -4.30
N LEU A 18 -5.22 34.69 -4.40
CA LEU A 18 -5.38 33.52 -5.26
C LEU A 18 -5.04 33.78 -6.74
N PRO A 19 -5.37 34.94 -7.34
CA PRO A 19 -4.98 35.24 -8.73
C PRO A 19 -3.46 35.33 -8.97
N GLU A 20 -2.65 35.43 -7.93
CA GLU A 20 -1.19 35.41 -7.99
C GLU A 20 -0.59 34.10 -7.50
N ALA A 21 -1.41 33.22 -6.91
CA ALA A 21 -0.97 31.99 -6.27
C ALA A 21 -0.67 30.86 -7.27
N THR A 22 0.19 29.96 -6.83
CA THR A 22 0.44 28.68 -7.49
C THR A 22 -0.10 27.53 -6.64
N ILE A 23 -0.92 26.65 -7.25
CA ILE A 23 -1.30 25.38 -6.63
C ILE A 23 -0.34 24.28 -7.07
N TYR A 24 0.15 23.48 -6.11
CA TYR A 24 0.97 22.29 -6.33
C TYR A 24 0.16 21.05 -6.01
N VAL A 25 0.11 20.11 -6.93
CA VAL A 25 -0.62 18.84 -6.79
C VAL A 25 0.28 17.67 -7.18
N SER A 26 0.27 16.59 -6.40
CA SER A 26 1.05 15.41 -6.71
C SER A 26 0.46 14.57 -7.86
N LEU A 27 -0.87 14.68 -8.06
CA LEU A 27 -1.61 13.98 -9.10
C LEU A 27 -2.49 14.96 -9.87
N GLU A 28 -2.73 14.68 -11.15
CA GLU A 28 -3.62 15.44 -12.00
C GLU A 28 -4.97 15.75 -11.34
N PRO A 29 -5.43 17.00 -11.29
CA PRO A 29 -6.75 17.35 -10.79
C PRO A 29 -7.86 16.64 -11.59
N CYS A 30 -8.73 15.93 -10.90
CA CYS A 30 -9.80 15.16 -11.55
C CYS A 30 -10.70 16.04 -12.41
N SER A 31 -11.14 15.51 -13.57
CA SER A 31 -11.98 16.20 -14.57
C SER A 31 -13.40 15.65 -14.69
N HIS A 32 -13.70 14.52 -14.05
CA HIS A 32 -15.00 13.88 -14.11
C HIS A 32 -15.87 14.18 -12.91
N TYR A 33 -17.17 14.26 -13.11
CA TYR A 33 -18.16 14.38 -12.04
C TYR A 33 -18.32 13.03 -11.33
N GLY A 34 -18.00 13.00 -10.05
CA GLY A 34 -18.25 11.87 -9.16
C GLY A 34 -19.29 12.25 -8.10
N LYS A 35 -18.99 11.95 -6.83
CA LYS A 35 -19.80 12.41 -5.69
C LYS A 35 -19.67 13.92 -5.46
N THR A 36 -18.59 14.53 -5.93
CA THR A 36 -18.27 15.96 -5.82
C THR A 36 -17.92 16.51 -7.21
N PRO A 37 -18.06 17.83 -7.43
CA PRO A 37 -17.56 18.48 -8.64
C PRO A 37 -16.07 18.26 -8.86
N PRO A 38 -15.58 18.24 -10.11
CA PRO A 38 -14.16 18.02 -10.43
C PRO A 38 -13.24 19.05 -9.79
N CYS A 39 -12.05 18.61 -9.36
CA CYS A 39 -11.02 19.51 -8.83
C CYS A 39 -10.48 20.47 -9.88
N ALA A 40 -10.43 20.07 -11.16
CA ALA A 40 -10.07 20.97 -12.25
C ALA A 40 -11.02 22.18 -12.32
N ASP A 41 -12.34 21.99 -12.15
CA ASP A 41 -13.33 23.07 -12.11
C ASP A 41 -13.15 23.97 -10.87
N LEU A 42 -12.74 23.40 -9.75
CA LEU A 42 -12.45 24.17 -8.54
C LEU A 42 -11.23 25.05 -8.73
N VAL A 43 -10.14 24.52 -9.31
CA VAL A 43 -8.91 25.26 -9.63
C VAL A 43 -9.24 26.45 -10.55
N ILE A 44 -10.03 26.21 -11.60
CA ILE A 44 -10.45 27.26 -12.55
C ILE A 44 -11.30 28.32 -11.83
N ARG A 45 -12.29 27.93 -11.06
CA ARG A 45 -13.19 28.83 -10.33
C ARG A 45 -12.45 29.71 -9.31
N LYS A 46 -11.41 29.14 -8.65
CA LYS A 46 -10.59 29.86 -7.69
C LYS A 46 -9.57 30.81 -8.36
N GLY A 47 -9.35 30.68 -9.67
CA GLY A 47 -8.62 31.63 -10.49
C GLY A 47 -7.15 31.73 -10.15
N VAL A 48 -6.49 30.66 -9.71
CA VAL A 48 -5.05 30.69 -9.43
C VAL A 48 -4.24 30.95 -10.70
N ARG A 49 -3.11 31.60 -10.56
CA ARG A 49 -2.24 31.95 -11.69
C ARG A 49 -1.64 30.71 -12.38
N ARG A 50 -1.26 29.73 -11.58
CA ARG A 50 -0.49 28.57 -12.04
C ARG A 50 -0.88 27.29 -11.31
N CYS A 51 -0.86 26.17 -12.04
CA CYS A 51 -0.97 24.84 -11.50
C CYS A 51 0.31 24.04 -11.81
N VAL A 52 0.96 23.49 -10.80
CA VAL A 52 2.11 22.58 -10.93
C VAL A 52 1.66 21.20 -10.56
N CYS A 53 1.70 20.28 -11.53
CA CYS A 53 1.25 18.91 -11.40
C CYS A 53 2.44 17.94 -11.43
N GLY A 54 2.54 17.05 -10.43
CA GLY A 54 3.61 16.05 -10.35
C GLY A 54 3.50 15.00 -11.43
N CYS A 55 2.39 14.28 -11.49
CA CYS A 55 2.16 13.26 -12.51
C CYS A 55 0.73 13.30 -13.08
N VAL A 56 0.60 12.80 -14.32
CA VAL A 56 -0.70 12.62 -14.98
C VAL A 56 -1.40 11.41 -14.35
N ASP A 57 -2.73 11.50 -14.18
CA ASP A 57 -3.53 10.36 -13.75
C ASP A 57 -3.58 9.31 -14.87
N PRO A 58 -3.05 8.09 -14.66
CA PRO A 58 -3.04 7.05 -15.69
C PRO A 58 -4.43 6.44 -15.95
N PHE A 59 -5.43 6.77 -15.12
CA PHE A 59 -6.78 6.26 -15.32
C PHE A 59 -7.41 6.85 -16.58
N ALA A 60 -7.79 5.98 -17.53
CA ALA A 60 -8.21 6.35 -18.89
C ALA A 60 -9.35 7.38 -18.98
N LYS A 61 -10.18 7.50 -17.92
CA LYS A 61 -11.27 8.49 -17.86
C LYS A 61 -10.79 9.91 -17.51
N VAL A 62 -9.58 10.06 -17.01
CA VAL A 62 -9.03 11.35 -16.55
C VAL A 62 -7.86 11.78 -17.42
N GLN A 63 -6.97 10.91 -17.75
CA GLN A 63 -5.70 11.02 -18.43
C GLN A 63 -5.51 12.30 -19.25
N GLY A 64 -4.92 13.34 -18.64
CA GLY A 64 -4.63 14.61 -19.26
C GLY A 64 -5.81 15.58 -19.40
N ARG A 65 -7.05 15.16 -19.13
CA ARG A 65 -8.26 16.00 -19.35
C ARG A 65 -8.38 17.13 -18.33
N GLY A 66 -7.98 16.88 -17.07
CA GLY A 66 -7.98 17.91 -16.04
C GLY A 66 -6.95 18.98 -16.34
N ILE A 67 -5.74 18.58 -16.73
CA ILE A 67 -4.66 19.45 -17.16
C ILE A 67 -5.07 20.28 -18.37
N GLN A 68 -5.64 19.63 -19.39
CA GLN A 68 -6.11 20.31 -20.59
C GLN A 68 -7.19 21.35 -20.27
N LYS A 69 -8.17 21.01 -19.45
CA LYS A 69 -9.25 21.90 -19.04
C LYS A 69 -8.75 23.15 -18.31
N ILE A 70 -7.75 22.99 -17.42
CA ILE A 70 -7.13 24.10 -16.69
C ILE A 70 -6.36 25.00 -17.65
N ARG A 71 -5.64 24.45 -18.64
CA ARG A 71 -4.93 25.20 -19.69
C ARG A 71 -5.89 25.99 -20.57
N GLU A 72 -6.99 25.37 -20.99
CA GLU A 72 -8.02 26.03 -21.81
C GLU A 72 -8.69 27.20 -21.10
N ALA A 73 -8.71 27.19 -19.77
CA ALA A 73 -9.18 28.32 -18.95
C ALA A 73 -8.12 29.44 -18.78
N GLY A 74 -6.96 29.34 -19.43
CA GLY A 74 -5.91 30.35 -19.40
C GLY A 74 -4.96 30.27 -18.21
N ILE A 75 -5.04 29.20 -17.39
CA ILE A 75 -4.13 28.99 -16.26
C ILE A 75 -2.85 28.31 -16.76
N GLU A 76 -1.68 28.80 -16.34
CA GLU A 76 -0.40 28.18 -16.65
C GLU A 76 -0.31 26.79 -15.99
N VAL A 77 0.01 25.73 -16.74
CA VAL A 77 0.17 24.38 -16.19
C VAL A 77 1.51 23.77 -16.53
N THR A 78 2.30 23.49 -15.50
CA THR A 78 3.55 22.71 -15.58
C THR A 78 3.27 21.27 -15.11
N VAL A 79 3.76 20.26 -15.84
CA VAL A 79 3.55 18.83 -15.54
C VAL A 79 4.91 18.12 -15.45
N GLY A 80 4.99 17.07 -14.64
CA GLY A 80 6.18 16.23 -14.52
C GLY A 80 7.20 16.73 -13.48
N VAL A 81 6.79 17.63 -12.58
CA VAL A 81 7.67 18.07 -11.49
C VAL A 81 7.71 17.02 -10.39
N LEU A 82 8.90 16.47 -10.10
CA LEU A 82 9.10 15.35 -9.19
C LEU A 82 8.19 14.15 -9.56
N GLU A 83 8.13 13.83 -10.85
CA GLU A 83 7.19 12.82 -11.37
C GLU A 83 7.37 11.46 -10.72
N ALA A 84 8.62 11.00 -10.56
CA ALA A 84 8.91 9.70 -9.97
C ALA A 84 8.43 9.61 -8.50
N GLU A 85 8.68 10.66 -7.72
CA GLU A 85 8.24 10.74 -6.32
C GLU A 85 6.72 10.86 -6.22
N CYS A 86 6.09 11.57 -7.15
CA CYS A 86 4.64 11.68 -7.21
C CYS A 86 3.96 10.37 -7.62
N LEU A 87 4.54 9.60 -8.54
CA LEU A 87 4.08 8.26 -8.89
C LEU A 87 4.21 7.31 -7.70
N GLU A 88 5.35 7.35 -6.99
CA GLU A 88 5.55 6.55 -5.78
C GLU A 88 4.52 6.90 -4.68
N LEU A 89 4.27 8.18 -4.44
CA LEU A 89 3.26 8.65 -3.49
C LEU A 89 1.85 8.14 -3.83
N ASN A 90 1.52 8.07 -5.12
CA ASN A 90 0.20 7.68 -5.62
C ASN A 90 0.10 6.20 -6.04
N LYS A 91 1.12 5.37 -5.82
CA LYS A 91 1.20 3.98 -6.33
C LYS A 91 0.00 3.11 -5.97
N ARG A 92 -0.57 3.26 -4.77
CA ARG A 92 -1.76 2.50 -4.33
C ARG A 92 -2.99 2.89 -5.16
N PHE A 93 -3.23 4.18 -5.28
CA PHE A 93 -4.31 4.71 -6.11
C PHE A 93 -4.17 4.30 -7.58
N ILE A 94 -2.96 4.41 -8.13
CA ILE A 94 -2.65 4.03 -9.51
C ILE A 94 -2.93 2.54 -9.73
N THR A 95 -2.36 1.66 -8.90
CA THR A 95 -2.57 0.20 -9.00
C THR A 95 -4.04 -0.15 -8.92
N TYR A 96 -4.78 0.42 -7.95
CA TYR A 96 -6.20 0.16 -7.77
C TYR A 96 -7.02 0.52 -9.01
N ASN A 97 -6.77 1.67 -9.62
CA ASN A 97 -7.54 2.14 -10.77
C ASN A 97 -7.11 1.52 -12.10
N THR A 98 -5.85 1.12 -12.26
CA THR A 98 -5.33 0.54 -13.50
C THR A 98 -5.43 -0.98 -13.54
N HIS A 99 -5.18 -1.66 -12.40
CA HIS A 99 -5.17 -3.12 -12.32
C HIS A 99 -6.43 -3.72 -11.68
N GLN A 100 -7.37 -2.88 -11.21
CA GLN A 100 -8.63 -3.29 -10.57
C GLN A 100 -8.41 -4.24 -9.38
N ARG A 101 -7.37 -3.98 -8.61
CA ARG A 101 -7.00 -4.70 -7.39
C ARG A 101 -6.26 -3.77 -6.41
N PRO A 102 -6.15 -4.13 -5.12
CA PRO A 102 -5.30 -3.39 -4.21
C PRO A 102 -3.80 -3.47 -4.60
N TYR A 103 -3.02 -2.50 -4.17
CA TYR A 103 -1.57 -2.58 -4.08
C TYR A 103 -1.21 -3.56 -2.97
N ILE A 104 -0.38 -4.57 -3.27
CA ILE A 104 -0.13 -5.70 -2.38
C ILE A 104 1.30 -5.67 -1.85
N ILE A 105 1.42 -5.62 -0.52
CA ILE A 105 2.69 -5.70 0.22
C ILE A 105 2.77 -7.06 0.88
N LEU A 106 3.76 -7.87 0.50
CA LEU A 106 4.10 -9.09 1.22
C LEU A 106 5.09 -8.75 2.32
N LYS A 107 4.72 -8.94 3.59
CA LYS A 107 5.57 -8.61 4.73
C LYS A 107 5.79 -9.84 5.61
N TRP A 108 7.06 -10.17 5.85
CA TRP A 108 7.42 -11.17 6.87
C TRP A 108 8.69 -10.79 7.60
N CYS A 109 8.88 -11.41 8.77
CA CYS A 109 10.09 -11.31 9.55
C CYS A 109 10.71 -12.70 9.68
N GLN A 110 12.03 -12.80 9.52
CA GLN A 110 12.75 -14.05 9.60
C GLN A 110 14.04 -13.92 10.40
N THR A 111 14.55 -15.04 10.86
CA THR A 111 15.90 -15.16 11.40
C THR A 111 16.95 -15.15 10.27
N ALA A 112 18.23 -14.87 10.56
CA ALA A 112 19.31 -14.88 9.55
C ALA A 112 19.44 -16.23 8.84
N ASN A 113 19.12 -17.33 9.51
CA ASN A 113 19.11 -18.70 8.94
C ASN A 113 17.76 -19.09 8.30
N GLY A 114 16.82 -18.13 8.12
CA GLY A 114 15.64 -18.26 7.25
C GLY A 114 14.43 -18.94 7.88
N PHE A 115 14.19 -18.80 9.19
CA PHE A 115 13.00 -19.32 9.86
C PHE A 115 12.07 -18.19 10.32
N LEU A 116 10.75 -18.46 10.32
CA LEU A 116 9.70 -17.54 10.79
C LEU A 116 9.33 -17.75 12.26
N ASP A 117 9.68 -18.89 12.83
CA ASP A 117 9.35 -19.32 14.18
C ASP A 117 10.47 -20.21 14.75
N ASN A 118 10.32 -20.66 15.98
CA ASN A 118 11.22 -21.63 16.61
C ASN A 118 10.46 -22.90 16.93
N ASP A 119 10.83 -24.01 16.32
CA ASP A 119 10.20 -25.32 16.52
C ASP A 119 8.67 -25.26 16.37
N TYR A 120 8.21 -24.51 15.32
CA TYR A 120 6.80 -24.28 15.00
C TYR A 120 6.02 -23.50 16.07
N HIS A 121 6.71 -22.86 17.01
CA HIS A 121 6.15 -21.95 18.01
C HIS A 121 6.53 -20.51 17.71
N GLY A 122 5.57 -19.60 17.85
CA GLY A 122 5.79 -18.16 17.64
C GLY A 122 6.87 -17.61 18.57
N MET A 123 7.76 -16.81 18.02
CA MET A 123 8.78 -16.09 18.78
C MET A 123 8.89 -14.63 18.35
N ALA A 124 9.43 -13.79 19.24
CA ALA A 124 9.71 -12.39 18.92
C ALA A 124 11.01 -12.29 18.11
N ILE A 125 10.91 -12.17 16.79
CA ILE A 125 12.06 -11.97 15.88
C ILE A 125 12.32 -10.48 15.70
N SER A 126 11.26 -9.67 15.57
CA SER A 126 11.34 -8.21 15.47
C SER A 126 11.74 -7.57 16.79
N SER A 127 12.60 -6.54 16.73
CA SER A 127 12.86 -5.68 17.88
C SER A 127 11.63 -4.85 18.25
N PRO A 128 11.54 -4.24 19.44
CA PRO A 128 10.44 -3.33 19.79
C PRO A 128 10.27 -2.20 18.77
N PHE A 129 11.38 -1.67 18.25
CA PHE A 129 11.35 -0.58 17.27
C PHE A 129 10.82 -1.05 15.90
N THR A 130 11.32 -2.16 15.37
CA THR A 130 10.86 -2.66 14.06
C THR A 130 9.44 -3.21 14.13
N LYS A 131 9.00 -3.68 15.31
CA LYS A 131 7.60 -4.01 15.59
C LYS A 131 6.71 -2.75 15.51
N MET A 132 7.14 -1.64 16.09
CA MET A 132 6.44 -0.35 15.95
C MET A 132 6.32 0.08 14.48
N LEU A 133 7.39 -0.11 13.66
CA LEU A 133 7.33 0.14 12.20
C LEU A 133 6.33 -0.77 11.48
N SER A 134 6.14 -2.00 11.95
CA SER A 134 5.09 -2.89 11.42
C SER A 134 3.69 -2.35 11.75
N HIS A 135 3.48 -1.77 12.94
CA HIS A 135 2.22 -1.10 13.27
C HIS A 135 2.00 0.18 12.44
N LYS A 136 3.07 0.94 12.15
CA LYS A 136 3.01 2.06 11.20
C LYS A 136 2.53 1.58 9.83
N LEU A 137 3.15 0.52 9.30
CA LEU A 137 2.76 -0.06 8.01
C LEU A 137 1.28 -0.45 7.98
N ARG A 138 0.76 -1.04 9.06
CA ARG A 138 -0.67 -1.38 9.20
C ARG A 138 -1.56 -0.14 9.18
N ALA A 139 -1.17 0.94 9.89
CA ALA A 139 -1.91 2.20 9.91
C ALA A 139 -2.00 2.88 8.54
N GLU A 140 -1.03 2.62 7.67
CA GLU A 140 -0.91 3.20 6.33
C GLU A 140 -1.61 2.36 5.24
N ASN A 141 -2.24 1.23 5.59
CA ASN A 141 -2.87 0.33 4.63
C ASN A 141 -4.32 0.01 5.01
N ASP A 142 -5.16 -0.27 3.98
CA ASP A 142 -6.59 -0.45 4.17
C ASP A 142 -6.94 -1.83 4.73
N ALA A 143 -6.19 -2.87 4.37
CA ALA A 143 -6.46 -4.23 4.77
C ALA A 143 -5.18 -5.01 5.11
N ILE A 144 -5.35 -6.02 5.98
CA ILE A 144 -4.31 -6.98 6.36
C ILE A 144 -4.86 -8.40 6.26
N LEU A 145 -4.07 -9.31 5.69
CA LEU A 145 -4.47 -10.67 5.40
C LEU A 145 -3.46 -11.67 5.97
N VAL A 146 -3.97 -12.71 6.60
CA VAL A 146 -3.21 -13.88 7.06
C VAL A 146 -3.88 -15.17 6.62
N GLY A 147 -3.13 -16.27 6.60
CA GLY A 147 -3.68 -17.60 6.43
C GLY A 147 -4.22 -18.16 7.74
N ARG A 148 -5.15 -19.13 7.65
CA ARG A 148 -5.80 -19.79 8.79
C ARG A 148 -4.80 -20.31 9.85
N ILE A 149 -3.74 -21.00 9.43
CA ILE A 149 -2.76 -21.60 10.37
C ILE A 149 -2.06 -20.52 11.18
N THR A 150 -1.69 -19.40 10.57
CA THR A 150 -1.10 -18.25 11.26
C THR A 150 -2.10 -17.65 12.26
N ASP A 151 -3.35 -17.50 11.85
CA ASP A 151 -4.40 -16.98 12.71
C ASP A 151 -4.65 -17.85 13.94
N GLU A 152 -4.76 -19.16 13.73
CA GLU A 152 -4.99 -20.16 14.79
C GLU A 152 -3.81 -20.29 15.77
N ARG A 153 -2.56 -20.12 15.29
CA ARG A 153 -1.36 -20.24 16.13
C ARG A 153 -1.04 -18.98 16.91
N ASP A 154 -1.08 -17.85 16.21
CA ASP A 154 -0.57 -16.60 16.77
C ASP A 154 -1.67 -15.81 17.49
N HIS A 155 -2.96 -16.09 17.21
CA HIS A 155 -4.11 -15.33 17.69
C HIS A 155 -3.90 -13.81 17.55
N SER A 156 -3.23 -13.41 16.47
CA SER A 156 -2.78 -12.05 16.23
C SER A 156 -3.96 -11.11 16.02
N GLN A 157 -4.02 -10.05 16.79
CA GLN A 157 -5.05 -9.01 16.62
C GLN A 157 -4.90 -8.24 15.30
N LEU A 158 -3.69 -8.16 14.74
CA LEU A 158 -3.35 -7.46 13.48
C LEU A 158 -3.76 -5.98 13.48
N ASN A 159 -3.89 -5.39 14.65
CA ASN A 159 -4.30 -4.00 14.88
C ASN A 159 -3.12 -3.03 14.96
N VAL A 160 -3.44 -1.74 15.11
CA VAL A 160 -2.51 -0.63 15.26
C VAL A 160 -2.48 -0.19 16.73
N ARG A 161 -1.64 -0.81 17.57
CA ARG A 161 -1.53 -0.45 19.00
C ARG A 161 -0.26 0.33 19.35
N ASP A 162 0.83 0.12 18.59
CA ASP A 162 2.13 0.76 18.83
C ASP A 162 2.39 1.92 17.84
N TRP A 163 1.35 2.42 17.17
CA TRP A 163 1.36 3.57 16.27
C TRP A 163 0.01 4.27 16.30
N SER A 164 -0.05 5.54 15.87
CA SER A 164 -1.31 6.25 15.70
C SER A 164 -1.90 5.99 14.32
N GLY A 165 -3.19 5.71 14.23
CA GLY A 165 -3.88 5.46 12.98
C GLY A 165 -5.11 4.57 13.16
N LYS A 166 -5.73 4.20 12.04
CA LYS A 166 -6.86 3.28 12.01
C LYS A 166 -6.38 1.84 11.86
N ASP A 167 -7.10 0.91 12.45
CA ASP A 167 -6.87 -0.50 12.20
C ASP A 167 -7.22 -0.83 10.74
N PRO A 168 -6.38 -1.62 10.05
CA PRO A 168 -6.73 -2.16 8.75
C PRO A 168 -7.86 -3.19 8.87
N MET A 169 -8.62 -3.39 7.78
CA MET A 169 -9.59 -4.48 7.69
C MET A 169 -8.88 -5.83 7.84
N ARG A 170 -9.20 -6.56 8.90
CA ARG A 170 -8.59 -7.86 9.20
C ARG A 170 -9.25 -8.96 8.37
N LEU A 171 -8.44 -9.71 7.63
CA LEU A 171 -8.88 -10.78 6.72
C LEU A 171 -8.11 -12.06 7.01
N VAL A 172 -8.82 -13.20 6.97
CA VAL A 172 -8.23 -14.53 7.15
C VAL A 172 -8.65 -15.41 5.98
N ILE A 173 -7.69 -16.05 5.33
CA ILE A 173 -8.00 -17.09 4.34
C ILE A 173 -8.30 -18.39 5.08
N ASP A 174 -9.57 -18.66 5.32
CA ASP A 174 -10.07 -19.87 5.94
C ASP A 174 -11.25 -20.43 5.13
N ARG A 175 -11.19 -21.73 4.80
CA ARG A 175 -12.28 -22.41 4.08
C ARG A 175 -13.51 -22.65 4.97
N ASN A 176 -13.31 -22.81 6.28
CA ASN A 176 -14.36 -23.15 7.22
C ASN A 176 -15.05 -21.91 7.81
N HIS A 177 -14.33 -20.81 7.87
CA HIS A 177 -14.82 -19.52 8.41
C HIS A 177 -14.46 -18.38 7.46
N PRO A 178 -15.11 -18.29 6.29
CA PRO A 178 -14.73 -17.30 5.29
C PRO A 178 -15.04 -15.88 5.77
N CYS A 179 -14.02 -15.05 5.85
CA CYS A 179 -14.18 -13.59 5.98
C CYS A 179 -14.73 -12.95 4.69
N PHE A 180 -14.79 -13.74 3.62
CA PHE A 180 -15.18 -13.32 2.29
C PHE A 180 -16.46 -14.03 1.89
N GLU A 181 -17.53 -13.31 1.66
CA GLU A 181 -18.78 -13.88 1.16
C GLU A 181 -18.63 -14.32 -0.30
N GLY A 182 -19.12 -15.52 -0.62
CA GLY A 182 -19.23 -16.02 -1.99
C GLY A 182 -17.96 -16.55 -2.62
N LEU A 183 -16.86 -16.75 -1.88
CA LEU A 183 -15.65 -17.37 -2.43
C LEU A 183 -15.82 -18.86 -2.66
N ASP A 184 -15.42 -19.34 -3.84
CA ASP A 184 -15.31 -20.75 -4.17
C ASP A 184 -13.90 -21.29 -3.88
N PHE A 185 -13.74 -22.04 -2.80
CA PHE A 185 -12.49 -22.69 -2.43
C PHE A 185 -12.27 -24.05 -3.11
N SER A 186 -13.18 -24.51 -3.97
CA SER A 186 -13.01 -25.75 -4.74
C SER A 186 -12.06 -25.59 -5.92
N VAL A 187 -11.81 -24.35 -6.35
CA VAL A 187 -10.93 -24.00 -7.46
C VAL A 187 -9.45 -23.92 -7.05
N SER A 188 -8.56 -23.66 -8.00
CA SER A 188 -7.13 -23.52 -7.71
C SER A 188 -6.85 -22.37 -6.74
N LYS A 189 -5.74 -22.48 -5.96
CA LYS A 189 -5.31 -21.39 -5.05
C LYS A 189 -5.18 -20.04 -5.77
N LYS A 190 -4.70 -20.04 -7.02
CA LYS A 190 -4.57 -18.85 -7.85
C LYS A 190 -5.92 -18.23 -8.17
N ASP A 191 -6.94 -19.04 -8.45
CA ASP A 191 -8.27 -18.54 -8.75
C ASP A 191 -8.99 -18.07 -7.48
N VAL A 192 -8.75 -18.67 -6.33
CA VAL A 192 -9.18 -18.13 -5.02
C VAL A 192 -8.59 -16.74 -4.80
N LEU A 193 -7.29 -16.54 -5.06
CA LEU A 193 -6.68 -15.21 -4.93
C LEU A 193 -7.30 -14.19 -5.88
N LYS A 194 -7.65 -14.57 -7.11
CA LYS A 194 -8.35 -13.65 -8.03
C LYS A 194 -9.71 -13.21 -7.48
N GLN A 195 -10.49 -14.16 -6.95
CA GLN A 195 -11.77 -13.84 -6.31
C GLN A 195 -11.58 -12.90 -5.10
N ILE A 196 -10.53 -13.10 -4.28
CA ILE A 196 -10.17 -12.20 -3.18
C ILE A 196 -9.85 -10.80 -3.71
N MET A 197 -9.07 -10.68 -4.80
CA MET A 197 -8.73 -9.39 -5.40
C MET A 197 -9.97 -8.66 -5.91
N GLU A 198 -10.88 -9.37 -6.56
CA GLU A 198 -12.15 -8.81 -7.03
C GLU A 198 -13.04 -8.36 -5.86
N TYR A 199 -13.14 -9.16 -4.81
CA TYR A 199 -13.85 -8.78 -3.58
C TYR A 199 -13.27 -7.50 -2.99
N LEU A 200 -11.96 -7.40 -2.83
CA LEU A 200 -11.29 -6.23 -2.27
C LEU A 200 -11.49 -4.99 -3.15
N TYR A 201 -11.37 -5.13 -4.46
CA TYR A 201 -11.64 -4.05 -5.41
C TYR A 201 -13.07 -3.52 -5.29
N ASN A 202 -14.07 -4.41 -5.26
CA ASN A 202 -15.49 -4.04 -5.13
C ASN A 202 -15.78 -3.37 -3.79
N ASN A 203 -15.04 -3.72 -2.72
CA ASN A 203 -15.13 -3.09 -1.41
C ASN A 203 -14.23 -1.86 -1.25
N LYS A 204 -13.62 -1.34 -2.34
CA LYS A 204 -12.80 -0.11 -2.38
C LYS A 204 -11.54 -0.17 -1.51
N VAL A 205 -11.00 -1.34 -1.29
CA VAL A 205 -9.70 -1.55 -0.65
C VAL A 205 -8.61 -1.24 -1.66
N GLN A 206 -7.80 -0.22 -1.39
CA GLN A 206 -6.72 0.21 -2.30
C GLN A 206 -5.37 -0.40 -1.96
N SER A 207 -5.20 -0.88 -0.75
CA SER A 207 -3.94 -1.49 -0.28
C SER A 207 -4.17 -2.68 0.62
N LEU A 208 -3.32 -3.70 0.47
CA LEU A 208 -3.37 -4.95 1.21
C LEU A 208 -1.98 -5.32 1.71
N ILE A 209 -1.85 -5.58 3.01
CA ILE A 209 -0.67 -6.24 3.57
C ILE A 209 -0.97 -7.74 3.74
N VAL A 210 -0.06 -8.59 3.30
CA VAL A 210 -0.08 -10.03 3.59
C VAL A 210 1.00 -10.30 4.63
N GLU A 211 0.60 -10.70 5.85
CA GLU A 211 1.54 -10.94 6.96
C GLU A 211 1.64 -12.39 7.39
N GLY A 212 0.95 -13.32 6.73
CA GLY A 212 0.81 -14.60 7.34
C GLY A 212 1.11 -15.84 6.56
N GLY A 213 2.04 -16.63 7.15
CA GLY A 213 2.43 -17.99 6.82
C GLY A 213 3.16 -18.15 5.48
N THR A 214 4.19 -19.00 5.45
CA THR A 214 4.98 -19.27 4.24
C THR A 214 4.10 -19.69 3.06
N ILE A 215 3.08 -20.54 3.29
CA ILE A 215 2.20 -21.05 2.22
C ILE A 215 1.40 -19.90 1.61
N THR A 216 0.90 -18.97 2.43
CA THR A 216 0.13 -17.82 1.95
C THR A 216 1.02 -16.92 1.11
N HIS A 217 2.19 -16.51 1.63
CA HIS A 217 3.14 -15.70 0.87
C HIS A 217 3.55 -16.38 -0.44
N GLN A 218 3.91 -17.67 -0.40
CA GLN A 218 4.32 -18.41 -1.59
C GLN A 218 3.20 -18.47 -2.64
N THR A 219 1.93 -18.59 -2.21
CA THR A 219 0.79 -18.58 -3.13
C THR A 219 0.64 -17.22 -3.85
N PHE A 220 0.86 -16.11 -3.15
CA PHE A 220 0.88 -14.77 -3.76
C PHE A 220 2.07 -14.59 -4.71
N LEU A 221 3.26 -15.05 -4.30
CA LEU A 221 4.48 -15.01 -5.12
C LEU A 221 4.31 -15.82 -6.41
N ASP A 222 3.83 -17.06 -6.32
CA ASP A 222 3.63 -17.96 -7.46
C ASP A 222 2.53 -17.44 -8.41
N ALA A 223 1.53 -16.76 -7.88
CA ALA A 223 0.47 -16.13 -8.67
C ALA A 223 0.93 -14.81 -9.34
N GLY A 224 2.08 -14.25 -8.95
CA GLY A 224 2.53 -12.92 -9.36
C GLY A 224 1.62 -11.79 -8.86
N LEU A 225 0.89 -12.02 -7.77
CA LEU A 225 -0.02 -11.05 -7.16
C LEU A 225 0.66 -10.35 -5.99
N TRP A 226 1.60 -9.48 -6.29
CA TRP A 226 2.30 -8.64 -5.34
C TRP A 226 2.99 -7.48 -6.07
N ASP A 227 3.19 -6.38 -5.37
CA ASP A 227 3.83 -5.16 -5.86
C ASP A 227 5.10 -4.86 -5.06
N GLU A 228 5.10 -5.14 -3.76
CA GLU A 228 6.21 -4.85 -2.84
C GLU A 228 6.43 -6.03 -1.89
N ILE A 229 7.69 -6.30 -1.57
CA ILE A 229 8.08 -7.24 -0.51
C ILE A 229 8.82 -6.44 0.54
N ARG A 230 8.36 -6.51 1.79
CA ARG A 230 9.03 -5.96 2.96
C ARG A 230 9.52 -7.09 3.85
N LEU A 231 10.80 -7.39 3.72
CA LEU A 231 11.49 -8.44 4.46
C LEU A 231 12.26 -7.87 5.63
N GLU A 232 11.93 -8.30 6.83
CA GLU A 232 12.73 -8.03 8.02
C GLU A 232 13.57 -9.27 8.34
N THR A 233 14.87 -9.10 8.50
CA THR A 233 15.78 -10.18 8.93
C THR A 233 16.48 -9.80 10.21
N ASN A 234 16.41 -10.68 11.21
CA ASN A 234 17.15 -10.53 12.47
C ASN A 234 18.49 -11.27 12.38
N PHE A 235 19.58 -10.52 12.53
CA PHE A 235 20.96 -11.01 12.48
C PHE A 235 21.56 -11.27 13.86
N SER A 236 20.75 -11.33 14.91
CA SER A 236 21.23 -11.66 16.26
C SER A 236 21.80 -13.07 16.30
N THR A 237 23.06 -13.19 16.64
CA THR A 237 23.72 -14.50 16.84
C THR A 237 23.08 -15.30 17.98
N ALA A 238 22.45 -14.64 18.94
CA ALA A 238 21.70 -15.29 20.00
C ALA A 238 20.44 -15.97 19.45
N VAL A 239 19.69 -15.27 18.58
CA VAL A 239 18.49 -15.81 17.92
C VAL A 239 18.86 -16.96 16.98
N GLU A 240 19.91 -16.80 16.16
CA GLU A 240 20.37 -17.83 15.21
C GLU A 240 20.79 -19.13 15.90
N LYS A 241 21.43 -19.04 17.08
CA LYS A 241 21.83 -20.24 17.85
C LYS A 241 20.66 -21.00 18.46
N ILE A 242 19.55 -20.34 18.76
CA ILE A 242 18.36 -20.94 19.37
C ILE A 242 17.47 -21.57 18.32
N VAL A 243 17.31 -20.91 17.15
CA VAL A 243 16.41 -21.33 16.09
C VAL A 243 17.15 -22.23 15.09
N THR A 244 17.08 -23.52 15.29
CA THR A 244 17.69 -24.52 14.41
C THR A 244 16.67 -25.33 13.60
N ILE A 245 15.39 -25.23 13.97
CA ILE A 245 14.26 -25.88 13.31
C ILE A 245 13.04 -24.95 13.39
N GLY A 246 12.18 -24.99 12.39
CA GLY A 246 10.95 -24.18 12.37
C GLY A 246 10.36 -24.07 10.97
N THR A 247 9.41 -23.17 10.84
CA THR A 247 8.77 -22.88 9.56
C THR A 247 9.73 -22.07 8.68
N ALA A 248 10.14 -22.65 7.54
CA ALA A 248 11.00 -21.96 6.57
C ALA A 248 10.32 -20.71 6.02
N ALA A 249 11.10 -19.63 5.89
CA ALA A 249 10.65 -18.40 5.28
C ALA A 249 10.31 -18.58 3.78
N PRO A 250 9.46 -17.70 3.21
CA PRO A 250 9.22 -17.69 1.77
C PRO A 250 10.52 -17.41 1.00
N LYS A 251 10.63 -17.97 -0.20
CA LYS A 251 11.79 -17.71 -1.05
C LYS A 251 11.58 -16.43 -1.85
N LEU A 252 12.54 -15.50 -1.76
CA LEU A 252 12.52 -14.31 -2.61
C LEU A 252 12.56 -14.71 -4.09
N PRO A 253 11.72 -14.13 -4.94
CA PRO A 253 11.79 -14.32 -6.38
C PRO A 253 13.10 -13.77 -6.97
N HIS A 254 13.54 -14.32 -8.11
CA HIS A 254 14.74 -13.84 -8.78
C HIS A 254 14.56 -12.49 -9.49
N ASN A 255 13.31 -12.11 -9.81
CA ASN A 255 12.95 -10.90 -10.55
C ASN A 255 12.56 -9.76 -9.61
N VAL A 256 13.38 -9.47 -8.61
CA VAL A 256 13.19 -8.39 -7.64
C VAL A 256 14.35 -7.41 -7.66
N ARG A 257 14.06 -6.15 -7.40
CA ARG A 257 15.03 -5.09 -7.18
C ARG A 257 14.93 -4.58 -5.75
N LEU A 258 16.05 -4.54 -5.04
CA LEU A 258 16.13 -3.88 -3.72
C LEU A 258 15.99 -2.36 -3.95
N ILE A 259 14.97 -1.76 -3.34
CA ILE A 259 14.71 -0.31 -3.43
C ILE A 259 15.01 0.43 -2.14
N ARG A 260 15.03 -0.28 -1.00
CA ARG A 260 15.35 0.31 0.30
C ARG A 260 16.02 -0.73 1.21
N HIS A 261 17.05 -0.30 1.92
CA HIS A 261 17.76 -1.08 2.92
C HIS A 261 17.88 -0.25 4.20
N GLU A 262 17.28 -0.71 5.28
CA GLU A 262 17.20 0.03 6.55
C GLU A 262 17.68 -0.87 7.69
N ALA A 263 18.78 -0.48 8.35
CA ALA A 263 19.36 -1.22 9.47
C ALA A 263 18.91 -0.61 10.80
N TYR A 264 18.45 -1.46 11.72
CA TYR A 264 17.97 -1.11 13.06
C TYR A 264 18.55 -2.11 14.07
N ASP A 265 19.70 -1.79 14.62
CA ASP A 265 20.50 -2.68 15.47
C ASP A 265 20.74 -4.04 14.78
N GLU A 266 20.22 -5.13 15.32
CA GLU A 266 20.34 -6.47 14.76
C GLU A 266 19.27 -6.81 13.71
N ASN A 267 18.30 -5.93 13.46
CA ASN A 267 17.26 -6.12 12.48
C ASN A 267 17.52 -5.27 11.22
N ILE A 268 17.41 -5.89 10.05
CA ILE A 268 17.45 -5.19 8.76
C ILE A 268 16.10 -5.35 8.09
N ILE A 269 15.58 -4.24 7.58
CA ILE A 269 14.36 -4.22 6.77
C ILE A 269 14.74 -3.90 5.33
N ASP A 270 14.59 -4.88 4.47
CA ASP A 270 14.77 -4.75 3.03
C ASP A 270 13.43 -4.64 2.32
N THR A 271 13.31 -3.64 1.46
CA THR A 271 12.13 -3.47 0.62
C THR A 271 12.49 -3.73 -0.83
N TYR A 272 11.74 -4.62 -1.45
CA TYR A 272 11.92 -5.01 -2.84
C TYR A 272 10.68 -4.68 -3.64
N GLU A 273 10.90 -4.35 -4.92
CA GLU A 273 9.86 -4.27 -5.93
C GLU A 273 10.10 -5.29 -7.05
N ARG A 274 9.08 -5.52 -7.86
CA ARG A 274 9.18 -6.40 -9.02
C ARG A 274 9.88 -5.69 -10.17
N ILE A 275 10.80 -6.42 -10.86
CA ILE A 275 11.47 -5.98 -12.10
C ILE A 275 10.56 -6.28 -13.29
#